data_2cd862611d067bbb17eb5d44d1782907
#
_entry.id   2cd862611d067bbb17eb5d44d1782907
#
_cell.length_a   1.000
_cell.length_b   1.000
_cell.length_c   1.000
_cell.angle_alpha   90.00
_cell.angle_beta   90.00
_cell.angle_gamma   90.00
#
_symmetry.space_group_name_H-M   'P 1'
#
loop_
_entity.id
_entity.type
_entity.pdbx_description
1 polymer ?
#
loop_
_entity_poly.entity_id
_entity_poly.type
_entity_poly.pdbx_seq_one_letter_code
_entity_poly.pdbx_strand_id
1 'polypeptide(L)'
;VPGLPSSEKELEHSLDRFTQMSRQLGASQGLLQARVNELQGQLADVSAQRMRELDEKERLASRLRSLVDLLPGGVIVIDGTGIVREVNPVATDLLGEPLEGLLWRDVIARSFAPRKDDGHEISLKDGRRVSIATRSLNGEPGQLVLLTDLTETRQLQEKLARHERLSALGRMVASLAHQIRTPLSAALLYASHLQQGGLSNDQQSRFSGRLKDRLHELEHQVRDMLVFARGELPLDDRLAPTAIFAALRSAAEMKLRDVMVRWQCDVASGLVLCNRDTLVGALLNLIENALQADQGPVRLKVHMYVREQRLIISVTDNGAGIDPATLARATEPFFTTKATGTGLGLAVVQSITRAHSGSLVLRSRPGRGTCASVCLPLLPQPAVLSEAGS
;
A
#
# COMPACT_ATOMS: atom_id res chain seq x y z
N VAL A 1 98.58 59.47 -60.34
CA VAL A 1 97.81 58.46 -59.51
C VAL A 1 96.45 58.98 -59.33
N PRO A 2 95.49 58.32 -59.86
CA PRO A 2 94.08 58.69 -59.54
C PRO A 2 93.48 57.70 -58.57
N GLY A 3 92.64 58.12 -57.85
CA GLY A 3 91.74 57.15 -57.23
C GLY A 3 91.47 57.44 -55.79
N LEU A 4 90.41 57.98 -55.52
CA LEU A 4 89.49 57.59 -54.41
C LEU A 4 88.28 58.47 -54.42
N PRO A 5 87.27 58.15 -55.21
CA PRO A 5 85.93 58.57 -54.83
C PRO A 5 84.89 57.45 -54.70
N SER A 6 85.30 56.13 -54.64
CA SER A 6 84.37 55.03 -54.58
C SER A 6 83.97 54.63 -53.13
N SER A 7 84.81 54.92 -52.16
CA SER A 7 84.60 54.51 -50.79
C SER A 7 83.51 55.29 -50.02
N GLU A 8 83.40 56.64 -50.32
CA GLU A 8 82.39 57.50 -49.66
C GLU A 8 80.99 57.16 -50.12
N LYS A 9 80.77 56.92 -51.40
CA LYS A 9 79.45 56.53 -51.95
C LYS A 9 78.97 55.15 -51.48
N GLU A 10 79.89 54.23 -51.30
CA GLU A 10 79.57 52.89 -50.78
C GLU A 10 79.21 52.95 -49.30
N LEU A 11 79.89 53.87 -48.54
CA LEU A 11 79.59 54.13 -47.11
C LEU A 11 78.21 54.80 -46.97
N GLU A 12 77.95 55.81 -47.77
CA GLU A 12 76.60 56.47 -47.76
C GLU A 12 75.48 55.46 -48.11
N HIS A 13 75.69 54.62 -49.12
CA HIS A 13 74.70 53.64 -49.54
C HIS A 13 74.49 52.54 -48.47
N SER A 14 75.52 52.13 -47.72
CA SER A 14 75.40 51.20 -46.62
C SER A 14 74.74 51.85 -45.38
N LEU A 15 74.98 53.15 -45.14
CA LEU A 15 74.34 53.89 -44.07
C LEU A 15 72.82 54.08 -44.38
N ASP A 16 72.52 54.38 -45.66
CA ASP A 16 71.08 54.50 -46.06
C ASP A 16 70.36 53.15 -45.95
N ARG A 17 70.96 52.08 -46.34
CA ARG A 17 70.43 50.71 -46.16
C ARG A 17 70.26 50.38 -44.69
N PHE A 18 71.24 50.70 -43.85
CA PHE A 18 71.14 50.47 -42.42
C PHE A 18 70.01 51.33 -41.78
N THR A 19 69.91 52.58 -42.22
CA THR A 19 68.82 53.48 -41.72
C THR A 19 67.45 53.01 -42.20
N GLN A 20 67.35 52.53 -43.44
CA GLN A 20 66.12 51.99 -43.97
C GLN A 20 65.73 50.67 -43.26
N MET A 21 66.73 49.76 -43.03
CA MET A 21 66.50 48.53 -42.28
C MET A 21 66.14 48.76 -40.82
N SER A 22 66.79 49.72 -40.19
CA SER A 22 66.45 50.17 -38.82
C SER A 22 65.02 50.75 -38.71
N ARG A 23 64.59 51.53 -39.68
CA ARG A 23 63.20 52.01 -39.77
C ARG A 23 62.20 50.90 -40.01
N GLN A 24 62.54 49.93 -40.88
CA GLN A 24 61.71 48.74 -41.14
C GLN A 24 61.59 47.87 -39.87
N LEU A 25 62.70 47.68 -39.16
CA LEU A 25 62.70 46.91 -37.90
C LEU A 25 61.86 47.64 -36.83
N GLY A 26 61.98 48.94 -36.68
CA GLY A 26 61.21 49.75 -35.78
C GLY A 26 59.68 49.71 -36.10
N ALA A 27 59.33 49.81 -37.40
CA ALA A 27 57.96 49.70 -37.86
C ALA A 27 57.37 48.28 -37.59
N SER A 28 58.19 47.23 -37.84
CA SER A 28 57.80 45.85 -37.58
C SER A 28 57.64 45.56 -36.07
N GLN A 29 58.55 46.11 -35.25
CA GLN A 29 58.41 46.03 -33.79
C GLN A 29 57.15 46.73 -33.27
N GLY A 30 56.83 47.91 -33.81
CA GLY A 30 55.62 48.63 -33.46
C GLY A 30 54.35 47.86 -33.82
N LEU A 31 54.31 47.23 -35.02
CA LEU A 31 53.21 46.38 -35.43
C LEU A 31 53.03 45.11 -34.55
N LEU A 32 54.17 44.47 -34.24
CA LEU A 32 54.18 43.32 -33.36
C LEU A 32 53.69 43.70 -31.95
N GLN A 33 54.16 44.81 -31.40
CA GLN A 33 53.72 45.28 -30.08
C GLN A 33 52.22 45.64 -30.07
N ALA A 34 51.70 46.29 -31.10
CA ALA A 34 50.28 46.58 -31.25
C ALA A 34 49.47 45.27 -31.32
N ARG A 35 49.96 44.26 -32.06
CA ARG A 35 49.29 42.97 -32.16
C ARG A 35 49.32 42.20 -30.84
N VAL A 36 50.41 42.24 -30.09
CA VAL A 36 50.53 41.64 -28.76
C VAL A 36 49.51 42.30 -27.79
N ASN A 37 49.43 43.63 -27.78
CA ASN A 37 48.50 44.36 -26.95
C ASN A 37 47.03 44.04 -27.30
N GLU A 38 46.72 43.95 -28.61
CA GLU A 38 45.41 43.54 -29.10
C GLU A 38 45.04 42.13 -28.64
N LEU A 39 45.97 41.15 -28.83
CA LEU A 39 45.76 39.77 -28.37
C LEU A 39 45.63 39.67 -26.88
N GLN A 40 46.40 40.43 -26.11
CA GLN A 40 46.23 40.48 -24.62
C GLN A 40 44.89 41.04 -24.22
N GLY A 41 44.40 42.07 -24.91
CA GLY A 41 43.04 42.63 -24.70
C GLY A 41 41.96 41.56 -24.98
N GLN A 42 42.03 40.89 -26.16
CA GLN A 42 41.10 39.82 -26.52
C GLN A 42 41.14 38.65 -25.52
N LEU A 43 42.32 38.26 -25.05
CA LEU A 43 42.47 37.19 -24.03
C LEU A 43 41.84 37.60 -22.69
N ALA A 44 42.03 38.83 -22.28
CA ALA A 44 41.42 39.38 -21.07
C ALA A 44 39.89 39.39 -21.16
N ASP A 45 39.30 39.83 -22.28
CA ASP A 45 37.88 39.85 -22.52
C ASP A 45 37.28 38.45 -22.53
N VAL A 46 37.89 37.48 -23.25
CA VAL A 46 37.45 36.08 -23.28
C VAL A 46 37.55 35.45 -21.90
N SER A 47 38.64 35.74 -21.17
CA SER A 47 38.80 35.20 -19.81
C SER A 47 37.74 35.76 -18.85
N ALA A 48 37.44 37.08 -18.94
CA ALA A 48 36.40 37.71 -18.14
C ALA A 48 34.99 37.17 -18.45
N GLN A 49 34.71 36.96 -19.75
CA GLN A 49 33.45 36.30 -20.17
C GLN A 49 33.30 34.91 -19.65
N ARG A 50 34.34 34.06 -19.77
CA ARG A 50 34.35 32.68 -19.29
C ARG A 50 34.17 32.59 -17.77
N MET A 51 34.78 33.53 -17.04
CA MET A 51 34.61 33.64 -15.59
C MET A 51 33.15 33.95 -15.22
N ARG A 52 32.49 34.87 -15.94
CA ARG A 52 31.06 35.18 -15.73
C ARG A 52 30.16 33.99 -16.02
N GLU A 53 30.42 33.24 -17.11
CA GLU A 53 29.66 32.07 -17.48
C GLU A 53 29.84 30.94 -16.43
N LEU A 54 31.04 30.76 -15.85
CA LEU A 54 31.28 29.81 -14.77
C LEU A 54 30.55 30.21 -13.51
N ASP A 55 30.64 31.47 -13.08
CA ASP A 55 29.95 31.97 -11.89
C ASP A 55 28.42 31.84 -12.03
N GLU A 56 27.88 32.11 -13.23
CA GLU A 56 26.44 31.94 -13.49
C GLU A 56 26.03 30.45 -13.44
N LYS A 57 26.84 29.55 -13.98
CA LYS A 57 26.61 28.11 -13.87
C LYS A 57 26.67 27.60 -12.43
N GLU A 58 27.67 28.05 -11.65
CA GLU A 58 27.77 27.68 -10.24
C GLU A 58 26.58 28.18 -9.43
N ARG A 59 26.14 29.43 -9.67
CA ARG A 59 24.94 29.99 -9.00
C ARG A 59 23.70 29.19 -9.36
N LEU A 60 23.51 28.79 -10.61
CA LEU A 60 22.38 28.00 -11.06
C LEU A 60 22.43 26.58 -10.43
N ALA A 61 23.58 25.92 -10.43
CA ALA A 61 23.77 24.61 -9.82
C ALA A 61 23.49 24.64 -8.32
N SER A 62 24.02 25.67 -7.62
CA SER A 62 23.75 25.85 -6.17
C SER A 62 22.26 26.08 -5.90
N ARG A 63 21.60 26.87 -6.73
CA ARG A 63 20.15 27.11 -6.60
C ARG A 63 19.33 25.85 -6.83
N LEU A 64 19.67 25.05 -7.86
CA LEU A 64 18.99 23.79 -8.13
C LEU A 64 19.18 22.79 -6.98
N ARG A 65 20.40 22.68 -6.43
CA ARG A 65 20.67 21.82 -5.26
C ARG A 65 19.83 22.26 -4.07
N SER A 66 19.80 23.55 -3.76
CA SER A 66 18.95 24.08 -2.67
C SER A 66 17.47 23.79 -2.86
N LEU A 67 16.97 23.83 -4.11
CA LEU A 67 15.57 23.47 -4.39
C LEU A 67 15.28 21.99 -4.16
N VAL A 68 16.21 21.10 -4.51
CA VAL A 68 16.09 19.67 -4.26
C VAL A 68 16.14 19.35 -2.76
N ASP A 69 16.99 20.07 -2.00
CA ASP A 69 17.11 19.89 -0.57
C ASP A 69 15.84 20.34 0.21
N LEU A 70 15.10 21.31 -0.34
CA LEU A 70 13.85 21.82 0.24
C LEU A 70 12.63 20.95 -0.11
N LEU A 71 12.74 19.95 -1.00
CA LEU A 71 11.62 19.08 -1.33
C LEU A 71 11.21 18.24 -0.11
N PRO A 72 9.90 18.13 0.19
CA PRO A 72 9.40 17.32 1.31
C PRO A 72 9.41 15.80 1.02
N GLY A 73 10.26 15.35 0.10
CA GLY A 73 10.43 13.95 -0.29
C GLY A 73 11.89 13.59 -0.46
N GLY A 74 12.23 12.35 -0.22
CA GLY A 74 13.56 11.80 -0.46
C GLY A 74 13.82 11.68 -1.95
N VAL A 75 14.85 12.36 -2.45
CA VAL A 75 15.30 12.32 -3.84
C VAL A 75 16.62 11.58 -3.92
N ILE A 76 16.68 10.58 -4.79
CA ILE A 76 17.87 9.74 -4.99
C ILE A 76 18.13 9.63 -6.48
N VAL A 77 19.35 9.92 -6.90
CA VAL A 77 19.81 9.74 -8.27
C VAL A 77 20.67 8.49 -8.34
N ILE A 78 20.30 7.58 -9.23
CA ILE A 78 20.98 6.30 -9.45
C ILE A 78 21.52 6.29 -10.89
N ASP A 79 22.79 5.92 -11.06
CA ASP A 79 23.39 5.80 -12.38
C ASP A 79 22.99 4.52 -13.13
N GLY A 80 23.44 4.39 -14.38
CA GLY A 80 23.16 3.21 -15.21
C GLY A 80 23.75 1.89 -14.68
N THR A 81 24.63 1.93 -13.69
CA THR A 81 25.20 0.76 -13.01
C THR A 81 24.45 0.38 -11.72
N GLY A 82 23.50 1.19 -11.32
CA GLY A 82 22.71 0.99 -10.10
C GLY A 82 23.36 1.56 -8.84
N ILE A 83 24.38 2.43 -8.98
CA ILE A 83 25.04 3.10 -7.84
C ILE A 83 24.35 4.43 -7.57
N VAL A 84 24.10 4.71 -6.28
CA VAL A 84 23.55 5.98 -5.81
C VAL A 84 24.61 7.08 -5.98
N ARG A 85 24.29 8.12 -6.73
CA ARG A 85 25.18 9.25 -7.02
C ARG A 85 24.88 10.49 -6.20
N GLU A 86 23.62 10.82 -6.07
CA GLU A 86 23.20 12.01 -5.32
C GLU A 86 21.96 11.68 -4.47
N VAL A 87 21.90 12.28 -3.31
CA VAL A 87 20.77 12.17 -2.39
C VAL A 87 20.50 13.53 -1.74
N ASN A 88 19.23 13.80 -1.44
CA ASN A 88 18.88 14.97 -0.64
C ASN A 88 18.79 14.59 0.86
N PRO A 89 18.77 15.58 1.77
CA PRO A 89 18.70 15.34 3.21
C PRO A 89 17.54 14.47 3.67
N VAL A 90 16.37 14.60 3.00
CA VAL A 90 15.17 13.80 3.33
C VAL A 90 15.37 12.32 2.99
N ALA A 91 16.04 12.00 1.87
CA ALA A 91 16.37 10.61 1.55
C ALA A 91 17.32 9.99 2.59
N THR A 92 18.28 10.78 3.07
CA THR A 92 19.21 10.36 4.13
C THR A 92 18.49 10.13 5.46
N ASP A 93 17.54 11.00 5.83
CA ASP A 93 16.71 10.81 7.03
C ASP A 93 15.83 9.56 6.94
N LEU A 94 15.27 9.28 5.76
CA LEU A 94 14.39 8.13 5.55
C LEU A 94 15.13 6.79 5.54
N LEU A 95 16.28 6.71 4.89
CA LEU A 95 16.98 5.44 4.62
C LEU A 95 18.23 5.21 5.48
N GLY A 96 18.70 6.25 6.18
CA GLY A 96 19.93 6.24 6.98
C GLY A 96 21.21 6.32 6.14
N GLU A 97 22.32 6.75 6.76
CA GLU A 97 23.66 6.82 6.14
C GLU A 97 24.42 5.49 6.21
N PRO A 98 25.41 5.25 5.33
CA PRO A 98 25.71 5.97 4.09
C PRO A 98 24.76 5.56 2.95
N LEU A 99 24.54 6.47 1.97
CA LEU A 99 23.74 6.17 0.76
C LEU A 99 24.57 6.33 -0.51
N GLU A 100 25.31 7.43 -0.63
CA GLU A 100 26.11 7.71 -1.82
C GLU A 100 27.23 6.67 -2.00
N GLY A 101 27.43 6.27 -3.25
CA GLY A 101 28.45 5.26 -3.63
C GLY A 101 27.99 3.81 -3.38
N LEU A 102 26.87 3.56 -2.75
CA LEU A 102 26.33 2.20 -2.55
C LEU A 102 25.46 1.75 -3.72
N LEU A 103 25.39 0.45 -3.93
CA LEU A 103 24.43 -0.13 -4.85
C LEU A 103 23.01 0.01 -4.27
N TRP A 104 22.08 0.47 -5.08
CA TRP A 104 20.69 0.67 -4.69
C TRP A 104 20.03 -0.60 -4.10
N ARG A 105 20.35 -1.77 -4.66
CA ARG A 105 19.89 -3.06 -4.12
C ARG A 105 20.31 -3.30 -2.67
N ASP A 106 21.51 -2.83 -2.27
CA ASP A 106 22.03 -3.02 -0.93
C ASP A 106 21.35 -2.06 0.06
N VAL A 107 21.05 -0.83 -0.40
CA VAL A 107 20.21 0.13 0.32
C VAL A 107 18.80 -0.44 0.54
N ILE A 108 18.19 -1.03 -0.51
CA ILE A 108 16.88 -1.68 -0.38
C ILE A 108 16.94 -2.79 0.68
N ALA A 109 17.92 -3.69 0.61
CA ALA A 109 18.06 -4.79 1.55
C ALA A 109 18.28 -4.31 3.00
N ARG A 110 18.97 -3.17 3.16
CA ARG A 110 19.26 -2.57 4.48
C ARG A 110 18.06 -1.87 5.08
N SER A 111 17.33 -1.04 4.31
CA SER A 111 16.38 -0.05 4.84
C SER A 111 14.92 -0.45 4.66
N PHE A 112 14.60 -1.26 3.66
CA PHE A 112 13.22 -1.66 3.38
C PHE A 112 12.87 -2.98 4.08
N ALA A 113 11.62 -3.06 4.54
CA ALA A 113 11.01 -4.27 5.09
C ALA A 113 9.59 -4.43 4.51
N PRO A 114 9.47 -4.78 3.20
CA PRO A 114 8.16 -4.86 2.55
C PRO A 114 7.21 -5.76 3.33
N ARG A 115 6.03 -5.25 3.65
CA ARG A 115 4.94 -5.98 4.30
C ARG A 115 3.90 -6.37 3.26
N LYS A 116 3.15 -7.41 3.56
CA LYS A 116 2.12 -7.92 2.64
C LYS A 116 0.91 -6.98 2.49
N ASP A 117 0.74 -6.07 3.40
CA ASP A 117 -0.32 -5.06 3.44
C ASP A 117 0.10 -3.70 2.84
N ASP A 118 1.33 -3.59 2.33
CA ASP A 118 1.86 -2.33 1.81
C ASP A 118 1.14 -1.83 0.54
N GLY A 119 0.53 -2.72 -0.26
CA GLY A 119 -0.18 -2.33 -1.48
C GLY A 119 0.74 -1.67 -2.51
N HIS A 120 0.57 -0.34 -2.72
CA HIS A 120 1.44 0.50 -3.57
C HIS A 120 2.52 1.25 -2.78
N GLU A 121 2.58 1.04 -1.48
CA GLU A 121 3.54 1.63 -0.55
C GLU A 121 4.53 0.57 -0.12
N ILE A 122 5.60 0.96 0.55
CA ILE A 122 6.56 0.01 1.09
C ILE A 122 6.92 0.44 2.51
N SER A 123 6.91 -0.53 3.43
CA SER A 123 7.34 -0.30 4.81
C SER A 123 8.85 -0.27 4.91
N LEU A 124 9.38 0.67 5.67
CA LEU A 124 10.77 0.69 6.10
C LEU A 124 10.96 -0.13 7.39
N LYS A 125 12.20 -0.50 7.70
CA LYS A 125 12.52 -1.29 8.92
C LYS A 125 12.24 -0.53 10.22
N ASP A 126 12.30 0.80 10.20
CA ASP A 126 11.96 1.68 11.32
C ASP A 126 10.44 1.83 11.54
N GLY A 127 9.62 1.28 10.65
CA GLY A 127 8.16 1.32 10.70
C GLY A 127 7.51 2.44 9.90
N ARG A 128 8.27 3.35 9.30
CA ARG A 128 7.74 4.36 8.37
C ARG A 128 7.20 3.70 7.11
N ARG A 129 6.19 4.32 6.49
CA ARG A 129 5.60 3.91 5.21
C ARG A 129 5.92 4.92 4.13
N VAL A 130 6.54 4.46 3.04
CA VAL A 130 6.94 5.33 1.93
C VAL A 130 6.31 4.89 0.63
N SER A 131 5.97 5.86 -0.20
CA SER A 131 5.64 5.64 -1.62
C SER A 131 6.90 5.83 -2.44
N ILE A 132 7.11 4.96 -3.45
CA ILE A 132 8.26 5.02 -4.35
C ILE A 132 7.78 5.33 -5.76
N ALA A 133 8.31 6.40 -6.35
CA ALA A 133 8.13 6.72 -7.76
C ALA A 133 9.49 6.76 -8.45
N THR A 134 9.62 6.06 -9.57
CA THR A 134 10.86 6.00 -10.34
C THR A 134 10.67 6.63 -11.71
N ARG A 135 11.64 7.43 -12.16
CA ARG A 135 11.68 8.06 -13.48
C ARG A 135 13.07 7.90 -14.08
N SER A 136 13.13 7.58 -15.37
CA SER A 136 14.40 7.57 -16.11
C SER A 136 14.90 9.00 -16.34
N LEU A 137 16.22 9.19 -16.25
CA LEU A 137 16.85 10.47 -16.59
C LEU A 137 16.87 10.67 -18.10
N ASN A 138 16.48 11.88 -18.54
CA ASN A 138 16.54 12.23 -19.96
C ASN A 138 17.98 12.56 -20.35
N GLY A 139 18.56 11.74 -21.26
CA GLY A 139 19.87 12.01 -21.85
C GLY A 139 21.06 11.30 -21.18
N GLU A 140 20.89 10.70 -20.02
CA GLU A 140 21.91 9.91 -19.33
C GLU A 140 21.35 8.57 -18.85
N PRO A 141 22.18 7.49 -18.87
CA PRO A 141 21.74 6.22 -18.31
C PRO A 141 21.63 6.34 -16.78
N GLY A 142 20.41 6.32 -16.27
CA GLY A 142 20.16 6.43 -14.84
C GLY A 142 18.69 6.62 -14.51
N GLN A 143 18.39 6.64 -13.22
CA GLN A 143 17.04 6.77 -12.69
C GLN A 143 16.99 7.75 -11.52
N LEU A 144 15.92 8.53 -11.46
CA LEU A 144 15.53 9.31 -10.30
C LEU A 144 14.50 8.50 -9.50
N VAL A 145 14.77 8.30 -8.22
CA VAL A 145 13.83 7.70 -7.27
C VAL A 145 13.34 8.78 -6.33
N LEU A 146 12.01 8.92 -6.25
CA LEU A 146 11.34 9.82 -5.31
C LEU A 146 10.69 8.97 -4.21
N LEU A 147 11.00 9.26 -2.97
CA LEU A 147 10.41 8.68 -1.77
C LEU A 147 9.50 9.70 -1.10
N THR A 148 8.25 9.35 -0.88
CA THR A 148 7.32 10.20 -0.12
C THR A 148 6.94 9.50 1.17
N ASP A 149 7.19 10.12 2.31
CA ASP A 149 6.73 9.61 3.61
C ASP A 149 5.21 9.79 3.73
N LEU A 150 4.51 8.69 3.93
CA LEU A 150 3.06 8.64 4.08
C LEU A 150 2.65 8.24 5.51
N THR A 151 3.59 8.13 6.43
CA THR A 151 3.37 7.60 7.79
C THR A 151 2.31 8.39 8.53
N GLU A 152 2.44 9.71 8.58
CA GLU A 152 1.48 10.58 9.27
C GLU A 152 0.11 10.56 8.58
N THR A 153 0.09 10.62 7.25
CA THR A 153 -1.15 10.56 6.45
C THR A 153 -1.91 9.26 6.74
N ARG A 154 -1.23 8.14 6.80
CA ARG A 154 -1.83 6.85 7.13
C ARG A 154 -2.35 6.79 8.55
N GLN A 155 -1.58 7.25 9.52
CA GLN A 155 -2.02 7.32 10.91
C GLN A 155 -3.26 8.19 11.09
N LEU A 156 -3.34 9.33 10.39
CA LEU A 156 -4.50 10.19 10.41
C LEU A 156 -5.72 9.52 9.76
N GLN A 157 -5.53 8.83 8.64
CA GLN A 157 -6.60 8.07 7.98
C GLN A 157 -7.13 6.94 8.87
N GLU A 158 -6.25 6.20 9.55
CA GLU A 158 -6.63 5.15 10.50
C GLU A 158 -7.40 5.71 11.70
N LYS A 159 -6.91 6.81 12.29
CA LYS A 159 -7.59 7.52 13.38
C LYS A 159 -8.97 8.02 12.95
N LEU A 160 -9.08 8.60 11.75
CA LEU A 160 -10.36 9.08 11.21
C LEU A 160 -11.34 7.91 11.00
N ALA A 161 -10.90 6.84 10.36
CA ALA A 161 -11.72 5.64 10.14
C ALA A 161 -12.19 5.01 11.47
N ARG A 162 -11.32 5.00 12.49
CA ARG A 162 -11.68 4.55 13.83
C ARG A 162 -12.72 5.49 14.48
N HIS A 163 -12.52 6.80 14.37
CA HIS A 163 -13.45 7.79 14.90
C HIS A 163 -14.82 7.69 14.22
N GLU A 164 -14.90 7.51 12.93
CA GLU A 164 -16.13 7.31 12.18
C GLU A 164 -16.89 6.06 12.64
N ARG A 165 -16.17 4.93 12.87
CA ARG A 165 -16.76 3.68 13.39
C ARG A 165 -17.33 3.89 14.79
N LEU A 166 -16.57 4.52 15.70
CA LEU A 166 -17.02 4.81 17.06
C LEU A 166 -18.18 5.79 17.07
N SER A 167 -18.18 6.79 16.21
CA SER A 167 -19.31 7.72 16.05
C SER A 167 -20.57 7.02 15.54
N ALA A 168 -20.43 6.10 14.58
CA ALA A 168 -21.53 5.28 14.09
C ALA A 168 -22.12 4.40 15.22
N LEU A 169 -21.26 3.76 16.03
CA LEU A 169 -21.67 3.03 17.24
C LEU A 169 -22.39 3.96 18.24
N GLY A 170 -21.83 5.15 18.51
CA GLY A 170 -22.41 6.12 19.43
C GLY A 170 -23.83 6.56 19.03
N ARG A 171 -24.06 6.81 17.75
CA ARG A 171 -25.41 7.17 17.25
C ARG A 171 -26.44 6.06 17.41
N MET A 172 -25.99 4.81 17.51
CA MET A 172 -26.87 3.62 17.59
C MET A 172 -26.95 2.98 18.98
N VAL A 173 -26.36 3.60 20.01
CA VAL A 173 -26.34 3.04 21.38
C VAL A 173 -27.74 2.66 21.88
N ALA A 174 -28.75 3.47 21.61
CA ALA A 174 -30.13 3.17 22.02
C ALA A 174 -30.67 1.90 21.32
N SER A 175 -30.44 1.74 20.02
CA SER A 175 -30.84 0.56 19.26
C SER A 175 -30.09 -0.69 19.72
N LEU A 176 -28.79 -0.57 19.96
CA LEU A 176 -27.94 -1.66 20.47
C LEU A 176 -28.38 -2.11 21.85
N ALA A 177 -28.69 -1.15 22.75
CA ALA A 177 -29.21 -1.46 24.08
C ALA A 177 -30.54 -2.22 24.00
N HIS A 178 -31.41 -1.87 23.05
CA HIS A 178 -32.66 -2.59 22.83
C HIS A 178 -32.44 -4.00 22.30
N GLN A 179 -31.51 -4.17 21.33
CA GLN A 179 -31.17 -5.47 20.76
C GLN A 179 -30.50 -6.42 21.76
N ILE A 180 -29.70 -5.91 22.70
CA ILE A 180 -29.12 -6.71 23.80
C ILE A 180 -30.20 -7.05 24.84
N ARG A 181 -31.11 -6.12 25.17
CA ARG A 181 -32.16 -6.34 26.18
C ARG A 181 -33.08 -7.49 25.83
N THR A 182 -33.46 -7.64 24.56
CA THR A 182 -34.41 -8.67 24.10
C THR A 182 -33.90 -10.10 24.38
N PRO A 183 -32.74 -10.55 23.90
CA PRO A 183 -32.22 -11.89 24.18
C PRO A 183 -31.85 -12.06 25.65
N LEU A 184 -31.41 -10.99 26.34
CA LEU A 184 -31.13 -11.01 27.77
C LEU A 184 -32.39 -11.27 28.60
N SER A 185 -33.51 -10.56 28.30
CA SER A 185 -34.79 -10.77 28.99
C SER A 185 -35.33 -12.18 28.76
N ALA A 186 -35.16 -12.72 27.51
CA ALA A 186 -35.54 -14.10 27.22
C ALA A 186 -34.68 -15.11 28.00
N ALA A 187 -33.36 -14.87 28.08
CA ALA A 187 -32.45 -15.72 28.85
C ALA A 187 -32.80 -15.73 30.36
N LEU A 188 -33.09 -14.55 30.91
CA LEU A 188 -33.54 -14.41 32.32
C LEU A 188 -34.86 -15.14 32.56
N LEU A 189 -35.82 -15.09 31.63
CA LEU A 189 -37.08 -15.80 31.71
C LEU A 189 -36.87 -17.31 31.76
N TYR A 190 -36.04 -17.87 30.86
CA TYR A 190 -35.73 -19.30 30.87
C TYR A 190 -34.97 -19.73 32.13
N ALA A 191 -34.05 -18.88 32.64
CA ALA A 191 -33.37 -19.13 33.90
C ALA A 191 -34.35 -19.14 35.09
N SER A 192 -35.31 -18.21 35.12
CA SER A 192 -36.37 -18.15 36.16
C SER A 192 -37.26 -19.39 36.12
N HIS A 193 -37.66 -19.87 34.95
CA HIS A 193 -38.40 -21.12 34.82
C HIS A 193 -37.63 -22.33 35.33
N LEU A 194 -36.32 -22.42 34.99
CA LEU A 194 -35.47 -23.50 35.50
C LEU A 194 -35.31 -23.47 37.02
N GLN A 195 -35.37 -22.28 37.64
CA GLN A 195 -35.23 -22.09 39.08
C GLN A 195 -36.51 -22.40 39.87
N GLN A 196 -37.71 -22.25 39.30
CA GLN A 196 -38.98 -22.48 39.95
C GLN A 196 -39.26 -23.94 40.32
N GLY A 197 -38.56 -24.88 39.74
CA GLY A 197 -38.75 -26.32 39.98
C GLY A 197 -40.03 -26.91 39.37
N GLY A 198 -40.26 -28.18 39.55
CA GLY A 198 -41.48 -28.84 39.06
C GLY A 198 -41.51 -29.14 37.56
N LEU A 199 -40.41 -28.91 36.84
CA LEU A 199 -40.27 -29.17 35.40
C LEU A 199 -39.99 -30.67 35.13
N SER A 200 -40.58 -31.19 34.08
CA SER A 200 -40.16 -32.51 33.57
C SER A 200 -38.74 -32.44 32.97
N ASN A 201 -38.05 -33.56 32.91
CA ASN A 201 -36.70 -33.64 32.32
C ASN A 201 -36.64 -33.09 30.89
N ASP A 202 -37.69 -33.29 30.10
CA ASP A 202 -37.80 -32.75 28.73
C ASP A 202 -37.93 -31.20 28.74
N GLN A 203 -38.77 -30.67 29.64
CA GLN A 203 -38.91 -29.20 29.79
C GLN A 203 -37.63 -28.56 30.29
N GLN A 204 -36.92 -29.19 31.23
CA GLN A 204 -35.65 -28.72 31.76
C GLN A 204 -34.57 -28.67 30.65
N SER A 205 -34.46 -29.78 29.90
CA SER A 205 -33.54 -29.84 28.75
C SER A 205 -33.85 -28.78 27.70
N ARG A 206 -35.14 -28.59 27.38
CA ARG A 206 -35.60 -27.59 26.40
C ARG A 206 -35.35 -26.15 26.85
N PHE A 207 -35.60 -25.80 28.11
CA PHE A 207 -35.34 -24.45 28.63
C PHE A 207 -33.84 -24.16 28.77
N SER A 208 -33.06 -25.15 29.21
CA SER A 208 -31.61 -25.07 29.27
C SER A 208 -31.00 -24.83 27.88
N GLY A 209 -31.48 -25.57 26.87
CA GLY A 209 -31.07 -25.36 25.47
C GLY A 209 -31.39 -23.96 24.98
N ARG A 210 -32.63 -23.48 25.18
CA ARG A 210 -33.01 -22.12 24.77
C ARG A 210 -32.26 -21.02 25.51
N LEU A 211 -31.94 -21.20 26.79
CA LEU A 211 -31.09 -20.29 27.54
C LEU A 211 -29.70 -20.19 26.92
N LYS A 212 -29.11 -21.35 26.65
CA LYS A 212 -27.80 -21.41 26.00
C LYS A 212 -27.78 -20.72 24.63
N ASP A 213 -28.81 -20.92 23.81
CA ASP A 213 -28.94 -20.29 22.50
C ASP A 213 -29.00 -18.75 22.62
N ARG A 214 -29.78 -18.20 23.60
CA ARG A 214 -29.84 -16.75 23.82
C ARG A 214 -28.52 -16.15 24.32
N LEU A 215 -27.77 -16.88 25.14
CA LEU A 215 -26.44 -16.43 25.59
C LEU A 215 -25.42 -16.44 24.44
N HIS A 216 -25.45 -17.43 23.59
CA HIS A 216 -24.59 -17.46 22.39
C HIS A 216 -24.95 -16.35 21.40
N GLU A 217 -26.23 -16.03 21.23
CA GLU A 217 -26.67 -14.90 20.42
C GLU A 217 -26.10 -13.58 20.94
N LEU A 218 -26.16 -13.35 22.26
CA LEU A 218 -25.56 -12.19 22.91
C LEU A 218 -24.04 -12.13 22.74
N GLU A 219 -23.35 -13.25 22.95
CA GLU A 219 -21.91 -13.33 22.77
C GLU A 219 -21.51 -12.94 21.33
N HIS A 220 -22.26 -13.47 20.36
CA HIS A 220 -22.01 -13.17 18.94
C HIS A 220 -22.23 -11.69 18.62
N GLN A 221 -23.33 -11.09 19.13
CA GLN A 221 -23.61 -9.66 18.94
C GLN A 221 -22.52 -8.77 19.55
N VAL A 222 -22.05 -9.07 20.75
CA VAL A 222 -20.96 -8.32 21.42
C VAL A 222 -19.65 -8.48 20.65
N ARG A 223 -19.34 -9.68 20.19
CA ARG A 223 -18.14 -9.96 19.38
C ARG A 223 -18.15 -9.15 18.08
N ASP A 224 -19.27 -9.13 17.35
CA ASP A 224 -19.44 -8.37 16.12
C ASP A 224 -19.22 -6.86 16.35
N MET A 225 -19.77 -6.33 17.45
CA MET A 225 -19.55 -4.94 17.84
C MET A 225 -18.07 -4.63 18.12
N LEU A 226 -17.37 -5.52 18.84
CA LEU A 226 -15.96 -5.34 19.17
C LEU A 226 -15.07 -5.41 17.92
N VAL A 227 -15.34 -6.34 17.02
CA VAL A 227 -14.62 -6.47 15.73
C VAL A 227 -14.84 -5.21 14.89
N PHE A 228 -16.08 -4.72 14.80
CA PHE A 228 -16.39 -3.49 14.08
C PHE A 228 -15.70 -2.27 14.69
N ALA A 229 -15.67 -2.14 16.01
CA ALA A 229 -15.05 -1.02 16.72
C ALA A 229 -13.53 -0.98 16.61
N ARG A 230 -12.86 -2.13 16.70
CA ARG A 230 -11.40 -2.22 16.65
C ARG A 230 -10.86 -1.98 15.25
N GLY A 231 -11.46 -2.60 14.24
CA GLY A 231 -11.09 -2.45 12.83
C GLY A 231 -9.75 -3.05 12.40
N GLU A 232 -8.81 -3.23 13.32
CA GLU A 232 -7.53 -3.90 13.08
C GLU A 232 -7.58 -5.31 13.66
N LEU A 233 -7.08 -6.26 12.88
CA LEU A 233 -6.99 -7.66 13.25
C LEU A 233 -5.57 -8.12 12.96
N PRO A 234 -4.84 -8.65 13.95
CA PRO A 234 -3.55 -9.28 13.69
C PRO A 234 -3.76 -10.50 12.79
N LEU A 235 -2.99 -10.59 11.70
CA LEU A 235 -3.02 -11.72 10.77
C LEU A 235 -1.82 -12.61 11.06
N ASP A 236 -1.97 -13.52 12.01
CA ASP A 236 -0.85 -14.32 12.52
C ASP A 236 -0.78 -15.72 11.87
N ASP A 237 -1.91 -16.18 11.30
CA ASP A 237 -2.02 -17.52 10.75
C ASP A 237 -1.71 -17.56 9.25
N ARG A 238 -0.99 -18.62 8.83
CA ARG A 238 -0.82 -18.98 7.42
C ARG A 238 -1.49 -20.33 7.19
N LEU A 239 -2.69 -20.31 6.67
CA LEU A 239 -3.50 -21.51 6.50
C LEU A 239 -3.69 -21.90 5.03
N ALA A 240 -3.71 -23.20 4.79
CA ALA A 240 -4.16 -23.71 3.51
C ALA A 240 -5.67 -23.46 3.36
N PRO A 241 -6.17 -23.15 2.14
CA PRO A 241 -7.61 -22.98 1.89
C PRO A 241 -8.45 -24.17 2.37
N THR A 242 -7.95 -25.39 2.22
CA THR A 242 -8.60 -26.62 2.69
C THR A 242 -8.80 -26.63 4.21
N ALA A 243 -7.85 -26.10 4.98
CA ALA A 243 -7.97 -26.00 6.44
C ALA A 243 -9.04 -24.96 6.83
N ILE A 244 -9.11 -23.82 6.14
CA ILE A 244 -10.17 -22.81 6.33
C ILE A 244 -11.53 -23.43 5.99
N PHE A 245 -11.63 -24.18 4.89
CA PHE A 245 -12.85 -24.84 4.46
C PHE A 245 -13.35 -25.89 5.46
N ALA A 246 -12.43 -26.70 5.98
CA ALA A 246 -12.73 -27.69 7.01
C ALA A 246 -13.20 -27.03 8.32
N ALA A 247 -12.53 -25.95 8.74
CA ALA A 247 -12.91 -25.19 9.93
C ALA A 247 -14.31 -24.57 9.78
N LEU A 248 -14.60 -23.96 8.60
CA LEU A 248 -15.93 -23.42 8.31
C LEU A 248 -17.01 -24.49 8.33
N ARG A 249 -16.75 -25.64 7.71
CA ARG A 249 -17.68 -26.77 7.66
C ARG A 249 -17.99 -27.28 9.07
N SER A 250 -16.98 -27.48 9.90
CA SER A 250 -17.14 -27.92 11.29
C SER A 250 -17.93 -26.91 12.12
N ALA A 251 -17.60 -25.61 11.99
CA ALA A 251 -18.31 -24.56 12.73
C ALA A 251 -19.76 -24.37 12.29
N ALA A 252 -20.09 -24.68 11.04
CA ALA A 252 -21.45 -24.57 10.49
C ALA A 252 -22.31 -25.82 10.74
N GLU A 253 -21.72 -26.96 11.13
CA GLU A 253 -22.38 -28.26 11.16
C GLU A 253 -23.69 -28.27 11.95
N MET A 254 -23.68 -27.72 13.17
CA MET A 254 -24.87 -27.66 14.01
C MET A 254 -26.01 -26.79 13.43
N LYS A 255 -25.65 -25.69 12.75
CA LYS A 255 -26.60 -24.76 12.15
C LYS A 255 -27.22 -25.27 10.84
N LEU A 256 -26.57 -26.22 10.21
CA LEU A 256 -26.92 -26.74 8.89
C LEU A 256 -27.54 -28.16 8.93
N ARG A 257 -27.87 -28.66 10.12
CA ARG A 257 -28.31 -30.04 10.32
C ARG A 257 -29.54 -30.41 9.48
N ASP A 258 -30.47 -29.46 9.30
CA ASP A 258 -31.73 -29.67 8.58
C ASP A 258 -31.78 -28.91 7.23
N VAL A 259 -30.60 -28.51 6.72
CA VAL A 259 -30.48 -27.69 5.51
C VAL A 259 -29.77 -28.46 4.40
N MET A 260 -30.26 -28.38 3.17
CA MET A 260 -29.55 -28.94 2.02
C MET A 260 -28.38 -28.05 1.63
N VAL A 261 -27.15 -28.51 1.93
CA VAL A 261 -25.92 -27.76 1.64
C VAL A 261 -25.03 -28.53 0.67
N ARG A 262 -24.65 -27.85 -0.40
CA ARG A 262 -23.62 -28.34 -1.31
C ARG A 262 -22.26 -27.68 -0.97
N TRP A 263 -21.35 -28.47 -0.47
CA TRP A 263 -19.97 -28.07 -0.20
C TRP A 263 -19.08 -28.43 -1.38
N GLN A 264 -18.33 -27.44 -1.91
CA GLN A 264 -17.43 -27.63 -3.05
C GLN A 264 -16.12 -26.87 -2.78
N CYS A 265 -14.99 -27.57 -2.89
CA CYS A 265 -13.67 -26.99 -2.71
C CYS A 265 -12.79 -27.37 -3.91
N ASP A 266 -12.52 -26.42 -4.78
CA ASP A 266 -11.75 -26.58 -6.02
C ASP A 266 -10.38 -25.87 -5.89
N VAL A 267 -9.71 -26.07 -4.74
CA VAL A 267 -8.40 -25.45 -4.46
C VAL A 267 -7.41 -26.54 -4.10
N ALA A 268 -6.33 -26.64 -4.90
CA ALA A 268 -5.30 -27.66 -4.71
C ALA A 268 -4.13 -27.18 -3.84
N SER A 269 -3.74 -25.89 -3.91
CA SER A 269 -2.53 -25.38 -3.24
C SER A 269 -2.62 -23.87 -2.97
N GLY A 270 -1.74 -23.37 -2.11
CA GLY A 270 -1.64 -21.97 -1.72
C GLY A 270 -1.80 -21.79 -0.21
N LEU A 271 -1.45 -20.60 0.27
CA LEU A 271 -1.60 -20.19 1.66
C LEU A 271 -2.37 -18.88 1.74
N VAL A 272 -3.18 -18.72 2.75
CA VAL A 272 -3.86 -17.46 3.09
C VAL A 272 -3.29 -16.96 4.41
N LEU A 273 -2.87 -15.69 4.43
CA LEU A 273 -2.54 -15.00 5.66
C LEU A 273 -3.84 -14.53 6.28
N CYS A 274 -4.17 -15.02 7.46
CA CYS A 274 -5.45 -14.73 8.08
C CYS A 274 -5.39 -14.75 9.61
N ASN A 275 -6.46 -14.25 10.22
CA ASN A 275 -6.85 -14.63 11.56
C ASN A 275 -7.98 -15.67 11.42
N ARG A 276 -7.70 -16.91 11.76
CA ARG A 276 -8.60 -18.06 11.53
C ARG A 276 -9.99 -17.83 12.10
N ASP A 277 -10.06 -17.46 13.36
CA ASP A 277 -11.33 -17.42 14.09
C ASP A 277 -12.24 -16.28 13.59
N THR A 278 -11.66 -15.13 13.29
CA THR A 278 -12.42 -14.00 12.75
C THR A 278 -12.85 -14.24 11.31
N LEU A 279 -12.02 -14.88 10.49
CA LEU A 279 -12.37 -15.22 9.11
C LEU A 279 -13.50 -16.26 9.07
N VAL A 280 -13.40 -17.33 9.86
CA VAL A 280 -14.47 -18.35 9.99
C VAL A 280 -15.75 -17.71 10.52
N GLY A 281 -15.66 -16.81 11.50
CA GLY A 281 -16.81 -16.06 12.02
C GLY A 281 -17.49 -15.20 10.95
N ALA A 282 -16.70 -14.49 10.12
CA ALA A 282 -17.24 -13.73 9.00
C ALA A 282 -17.98 -14.60 7.97
N LEU A 283 -17.41 -15.74 7.64
CA LEU A 283 -18.03 -16.71 6.72
C LEU A 283 -19.30 -17.32 7.31
N LEU A 284 -19.34 -17.57 8.64
CA LEU A 284 -20.56 -18.01 9.33
C LEU A 284 -21.66 -16.93 9.27
N ASN A 285 -21.32 -15.64 9.41
CA ASN A 285 -22.28 -14.56 9.22
C ASN A 285 -22.93 -14.58 7.83
N LEU A 286 -22.17 -14.93 6.78
CA LEU A 286 -22.73 -15.10 5.44
C LEU A 286 -23.69 -16.29 5.36
N ILE A 287 -23.34 -17.42 5.97
CA ILE A 287 -24.21 -18.60 6.05
C ILE A 287 -25.48 -18.27 6.82
N GLU A 288 -25.39 -17.58 7.95
CA GLU A 288 -26.57 -17.17 8.76
C GLU A 288 -27.48 -16.23 7.99
N ASN A 289 -26.91 -15.27 7.27
CA ASN A 289 -27.70 -14.37 6.42
C ASN A 289 -28.45 -15.14 5.32
N ALA A 290 -27.81 -16.17 4.74
CA ALA A 290 -28.39 -17.02 3.74
C ALA A 290 -29.52 -17.92 4.32
N LEU A 291 -29.34 -18.45 5.53
CA LEU A 291 -30.38 -19.21 6.24
C LEU A 291 -31.61 -18.37 6.59
N GLN A 292 -31.42 -17.11 6.86
CA GLN A 292 -32.49 -16.17 7.22
C GLN A 292 -33.18 -15.52 5.99
N ALA A 293 -32.71 -15.80 4.79
CA ALA A 293 -33.25 -15.22 3.53
C ALA A 293 -34.50 -15.97 3.00
N ASP A 294 -35.15 -16.76 3.83
CA ASP A 294 -36.05 -17.85 3.47
C ASP A 294 -37.45 -17.42 3.01
N GLN A 295 -37.94 -18.10 1.96
CA GLN A 295 -39.35 -18.26 1.60
C GLN A 295 -39.66 -19.72 1.21
N GLY A 296 -38.93 -20.74 1.75
CA GLY A 296 -39.14 -22.15 1.43
C GLY A 296 -37.93 -23.05 1.82
N PRO A 297 -37.83 -24.27 1.29
CA PRO A 297 -36.70 -25.14 1.63
C PRO A 297 -35.37 -24.54 1.20
N VAL A 298 -34.57 -24.12 2.20
CA VAL A 298 -33.27 -23.46 2.00
C VAL A 298 -32.30 -24.42 1.33
N ARG A 299 -31.70 -23.97 0.23
CA ARG A 299 -30.60 -24.65 -0.45
C ARG A 299 -29.40 -23.73 -0.44
N LEU A 300 -28.32 -24.18 0.17
CA LEU A 300 -27.07 -23.46 0.23
C LEU A 300 -26.01 -24.13 -0.64
N LYS A 301 -25.21 -23.31 -1.30
CA LYS A 301 -23.96 -23.74 -1.93
C LYS A 301 -22.82 -22.93 -1.33
N VAL A 302 -21.87 -23.61 -0.70
CA VAL A 302 -20.60 -23.05 -0.28
C VAL A 302 -19.52 -23.53 -1.23
N HIS A 303 -18.92 -22.60 -1.96
CA HIS A 303 -17.94 -22.92 -2.99
C HIS A 303 -16.66 -22.14 -2.79
N MET A 304 -15.55 -22.84 -2.69
CA MET A 304 -14.20 -22.28 -2.55
C MET A 304 -13.38 -22.64 -3.78
N TYR A 305 -12.85 -21.62 -4.46
CA TYR A 305 -12.06 -21.77 -5.68
C TYR A 305 -11.04 -20.65 -5.85
N VAL A 306 -10.10 -20.83 -6.76
CA VAL A 306 -9.08 -19.81 -7.08
C VAL A 306 -9.36 -19.19 -8.44
N ARG A 307 -9.28 -17.87 -8.51
CA ARG A 307 -9.32 -17.09 -9.74
C ARG A 307 -8.36 -15.93 -9.65
N GLU A 308 -7.51 -15.74 -10.67
CA GLU A 308 -6.56 -14.61 -10.76
C GLU A 308 -5.69 -14.44 -9.49
N GLN A 309 -5.12 -15.56 -8.99
CA GLN A 309 -4.34 -15.63 -7.76
C GLN A 309 -5.09 -15.14 -6.49
N ARG A 310 -6.40 -15.16 -6.53
CA ARG A 310 -7.24 -14.86 -5.37
C ARG A 310 -8.05 -16.09 -4.98
N LEU A 311 -8.11 -16.36 -3.67
CA LEU A 311 -9.04 -17.30 -3.11
C LEU A 311 -10.42 -16.67 -3.04
N ILE A 312 -11.41 -17.31 -3.63
CA ILE A 312 -12.82 -16.89 -3.60
C ILE A 312 -13.61 -17.92 -2.79
N ILE A 313 -14.27 -17.43 -1.76
CA ILE A 313 -15.18 -18.22 -0.92
C ILE A 313 -16.57 -17.63 -1.11
N SER A 314 -17.45 -18.35 -1.78
CA SER A 314 -18.81 -17.90 -2.09
C SER A 314 -19.86 -18.71 -1.31
N VAL A 315 -20.82 -18.01 -0.73
CA VAL A 315 -22.02 -18.56 -0.11
C VAL A 315 -23.20 -18.12 -0.96
N THR A 316 -23.93 -19.08 -1.51
CA THR A 316 -25.08 -18.82 -2.39
C THR A 316 -26.33 -19.48 -1.81
N ASP A 317 -27.40 -18.72 -1.69
CA ASP A 317 -28.73 -19.17 -1.29
C ASP A 317 -29.71 -19.13 -2.45
N ASN A 318 -30.87 -19.77 -2.27
CA ASN A 318 -32.01 -19.74 -3.16
C ASN A 318 -33.17 -18.88 -2.61
N GLY A 319 -32.91 -17.94 -1.70
CA GLY A 319 -33.91 -17.13 -1.02
C GLY A 319 -34.58 -16.08 -1.91
N ALA A 320 -35.31 -15.15 -1.26
CA ALA A 320 -36.04 -14.09 -1.92
C ALA A 320 -35.18 -13.14 -2.77
N GLY A 321 -33.85 -13.13 -2.53
CA GLY A 321 -32.94 -12.16 -3.14
C GLY A 321 -33.13 -10.77 -2.53
N ILE A 322 -32.34 -9.82 -3.05
CA ILE A 322 -32.28 -8.43 -2.56
C ILE A 322 -32.49 -7.52 -3.76
N ASP A 323 -33.33 -6.49 -3.60
CA ASP A 323 -33.50 -5.48 -4.62
C ASP A 323 -32.24 -4.58 -4.75
N PRO A 324 -32.02 -3.93 -5.92
CA PRO A 324 -30.81 -3.16 -6.18
C PRO A 324 -30.56 -1.99 -5.19
N ALA A 325 -31.63 -1.32 -4.74
CA ALA A 325 -31.52 -0.18 -3.82
C ALA A 325 -31.09 -0.65 -2.41
N THR A 326 -31.67 -1.73 -1.92
CA THR A 326 -31.27 -2.39 -0.67
C THR A 326 -29.87 -3.00 -0.78
N LEU A 327 -29.52 -3.61 -1.93
CA LEU A 327 -28.21 -4.22 -2.14
C LEU A 327 -27.06 -3.19 -2.07
N ALA A 328 -27.29 -2.00 -2.62
CA ALA A 328 -26.31 -0.90 -2.57
C ALA A 328 -25.98 -0.48 -1.14
N ARG A 329 -26.92 -0.63 -0.22
CA ARG A 329 -26.79 -0.26 1.20
C ARG A 329 -26.50 -1.44 2.14
N ALA A 330 -26.52 -2.65 1.62
CA ALA A 330 -26.47 -3.88 2.41
C ALA A 330 -25.21 -4.01 3.30
N THR A 331 -24.13 -3.32 2.97
CA THR A 331 -22.89 -3.27 3.76
C THR A 331 -22.76 -2.02 4.64
N GLU A 332 -23.75 -1.11 4.59
CA GLU A 332 -23.78 0.04 5.51
C GLU A 332 -24.00 -0.49 6.94
N PRO A 333 -23.20 -0.05 7.93
CA PRO A 333 -23.39 -0.45 9.30
C PRO A 333 -24.79 -0.11 9.80
N PHE A 334 -25.43 -1.05 10.54
CA PHE A 334 -26.75 -0.93 11.10
C PHE A 334 -27.92 -0.87 10.09
N PHE A 335 -27.63 -1.00 8.81
CA PHE A 335 -28.69 -1.13 7.82
C PHE A 335 -29.23 -2.55 7.81
N THR A 336 -30.52 -2.69 8.06
CA THR A 336 -31.24 -3.98 8.06
C THR A 336 -32.67 -3.83 7.58
N THR A 337 -33.15 -4.81 6.83
CA THR A 337 -34.55 -4.98 6.45
C THR A 337 -35.28 -5.96 7.38
N LYS A 338 -34.56 -6.59 8.31
CA LYS A 338 -35.08 -7.62 9.24
C LYS A 338 -35.48 -6.99 10.58
N ALA A 339 -36.62 -7.37 11.12
CA ALA A 339 -37.10 -6.85 12.42
C ALA A 339 -36.15 -7.14 13.58
N THR A 340 -35.43 -8.26 13.57
CA THR A 340 -34.52 -8.70 14.63
C THR A 340 -33.04 -8.58 14.22
N GLY A 341 -32.75 -8.06 13.03
CA GLY A 341 -31.40 -7.94 12.52
C GLY A 341 -30.63 -6.77 13.15
N THR A 342 -29.37 -6.98 13.50
CA THR A 342 -28.46 -5.92 14.00
C THR A 342 -28.00 -4.97 12.92
N GLY A 343 -28.04 -5.38 11.64
CA GLY A 343 -27.44 -4.66 10.52
C GLY A 343 -25.90 -4.58 10.57
N LEU A 344 -25.27 -5.32 11.48
CA LEU A 344 -23.80 -5.34 11.60
C LEU A 344 -23.17 -6.49 10.84
N GLY A 345 -23.85 -7.62 10.63
CA GLY A 345 -23.24 -8.85 10.10
C GLY A 345 -22.46 -8.63 8.79
N LEU A 346 -23.06 -7.99 7.77
CA LEU A 346 -22.37 -7.73 6.49
C LEU A 346 -21.28 -6.65 6.61
N ALA A 347 -21.47 -5.64 7.46
CA ALA A 347 -20.47 -4.62 7.74
C ALA A 347 -19.24 -5.23 8.43
N VAL A 348 -19.44 -6.17 9.36
CA VAL A 348 -18.38 -6.95 10.01
C VAL A 348 -17.65 -7.83 9.00
N VAL A 349 -18.37 -8.56 8.14
CA VAL A 349 -17.76 -9.34 7.04
C VAL A 349 -16.90 -8.44 6.16
N GLN A 350 -17.40 -7.27 5.77
CA GLN A 350 -16.65 -6.32 4.96
C GLN A 350 -15.39 -5.83 5.68
N SER A 351 -15.49 -5.49 6.97
CA SER A 351 -14.36 -5.05 7.78
C SER A 351 -13.29 -6.13 7.91
N ILE A 352 -13.69 -7.36 8.24
CA ILE A 352 -12.79 -8.52 8.34
C ILE A 352 -12.13 -8.80 7.00
N THR A 353 -12.91 -8.79 5.91
CA THR A 353 -12.37 -9.04 4.57
C THR A 353 -11.34 -7.98 4.17
N ARG A 354 -11.57 -6.71 4.48
CA ARG A 354 -10.61 -5.62 4.25
C ARG A 354 -9.34 -5.78 5.10
N ALA A 355 -9.47 -6.16 6.36
CA ALA A 355 -8.33 -6.44 7.23
C ALA A 355 -7.44 -7.57 6.68
N HIS A 356 -8.03 -8.51 5.92
CA HIS A 356 -7.31 -9.58 5.21
C HIS A 356 -6.88 -9.16 3.78
N SER A 357 -6.80 -7.86 3.48
CA SER A 357 -6.45 -7.33 2.14
C SER A 357 -7.34 -7.87 1.01
N GLY A 358 -8.58 -8.21 1.36
CA GLY A 358 -9.57 -8.79 0.49
C GLY A 358 -10.72 -7.84 0.14
N SER A 359 -11.73 -8.38 -0.54
CA SER A 359 -12.96 -7.66 -0.89
C SER A 359 -14.19 -8.55 -0.77
N LEU A 360 -15.30 -7.99 -0.28
CA LEU A 360 -16.62 -8.62 -0.26
C LEU A 360 -17.39 -8.20 -1.51
N VAL A 361 -17.91 -9.18 -2.25
CA VAL A 361 -18.73 -8.97 -3.43
C VAL A 361 -20.10 -9.60 -3.21
N LEU A 362 -21.15 -8.79 -3.30
CA LEU A 362 -22.54 -9.23 -3.18
C LEU A 362 -23.21 -9.19 -4.56
N ARG A 363 -23.86 -10.28 -4.94
CA ARG A 363 -24.67 -10.37 -6.15
C ARG A 363 -26.02 -10.96 -5.78
N SER A 364 -27.10 -10.25 -6.09
CA SER A 364 -28.45 -10.70 -5.80
C SER A 364 -29.42 -10.31 -6.89
N ARG A 365 -30.47 -11.09 -7.05
CA ARG A 365 -31.62 -10.77 -7.91
C ARG A 365 -32.89 -11.17 -7.16
N PRO A 366 -33.89 -10.28 -7.10
CA PRO A 366 -35.18 -10.61 -6.51
C PRO A 366 -35.75 -11.91 -7.09
N GLY A 367 -36.19 -12.81 -6.22
CA GLY A 367 -36.72 -14.13 -6.55
C GLY A 367 -35.68 -15.18 -6.99
N ARG A 368 -34.39 -14.87 -7.00
CA ARG A 368 -33.34 -15.82 -7.44
C ARG A 368 -32.23 -16.07 -6.38
N GLY A 369 -32.39 -15.51 -5.18
CA GLY A 369 -31.41 -15.65 -4.09
C GLY A 369 -30.23 -14.67 -4.18
N THR A 370 -29.27 -14.90 -3.30
CA THR A 370 -28.09 -14.06 -3.14
C THR A 370 -26.81 -14.90 -3.19
N CYS A 371 -25.76 -14.34 -3.76
CA CYS A 371 -24.41 -14.88 -3.73
C CYS A 371 -23.49 -13.84 -3.08
N ALA A 372 -22.97 -14.16 -1.89
CA ALA A 372 -21.97 -13.38 -1.18
C ALA A 372 -20.60 -14.04 -1.34
N SER A 373 -19.61 -13.31 -1.83
CA SER A 373 -18.28 -13.83 -2.12
C SER A 373 -17.21 -13.01 -1.39
N VAL A 374 -16.38 -13.68 -0.60
CA VAL A 374 -15.17 -13.15 0.02
C VAL A 374 -14.00 -13.49 -0.87
N CYS A 375 -13.27 -12.47 -1.32
CA CYS A 375 -12.11 -12.60 -2.20
C CYS A 375 -10.86 -12.23 -1.40
N LEU A 376 -9.93 -13.17 -1.20
CA LEU A 376 -8.70 -12.98 -0.42
C LEU A 376 -7.46 -13.17 -1.30
N PRO A 377 -6.33 -12.49 -1.02
CA PRO A 377 -5.08 -12.76 -1.69
C PRO A 377 -4.59 -14.18 -1.35
N LEU A 378 -4.17 -14.93 -2.36
CA LEU A 378 -3.58 -16.25 -2.21
C LEU A 378 -2.06 -16.13 -2.37
N LEU A 379 -1.32 -16.60 -1.38
CA LEU A 379 0.12 -16.65 -1.42
C LEU A 379 0.56 -17.94 -2.09
N PRO A 380 1.61 -17.91 -2.95
CA PRO A 380 2.19 -19.14 -3.46
C PRO A 380 2.72 -19.98 -2.29
N GLN A 381 2.57 -21.29 -2.39
CA GLN A 381 3.19 -22.19 -1.44
C GLN A 381 4.71 -22.06 -1.61
N PRO A 382 5.50 -21.87 -0.54
CA PRO A 382 6.95 -21.91 -0.67
C PRO A 382 7.32 -23.26 -1.30
N ALA A 383 8.14 -23.22 -2.35
CA ALA A 383 8.67 -24.45 -2.95
C ALA A 383 9.35 -25.24 -1.84
N VAL A 384 8.82 -26.41 -1.53
CA VAL A 384 9.53 -27.37 -0.70
C VAL A 384 10.77 -27.75 -1.53
N LEU A 385 11.94 -27.23 -1.16
CA LEU A 385 13.19 -27.77 -1.62
C LEU A 385 13.16 -29.24 -1.21
N SER A 386 12.86 -30.11 -2.14
CA SER A 386 13.08 -31.54 -1.98
C SER A 386 14.58 -31.68 -1.76
N GLU A 387 15.00 -31.92 -0.53
CA GLU A 387 16.25 -32.56 -0.25
C GLU A 387 16.20 -33.94 -0.94
N ALA A 388 16.57 -33.96 -2.22
CA ALA A 388 16.97 -35.18 -2.88
C ALA A 388 18.32 -35.47 -2.27
N GLY A 389 18.29 -36.35 -1.28
CA GLY A 389 19.46 -36.98 -0.68
C GLY A 389 20.28 -37.68 -1.74
N SER A 390 21.54 -37.56 -1.59
CA SER A 390 22.67 -38.34 -2.13
C SER A 390 22.49 -39.79 -2.15
#